data_8a9ebc791f0d1da02301740ffe379848
#
_entry.id   8a9ebc791f0d1da02301740ffe379848
#
_cell.length_a   1.000
_cell.length_b   1.000
_cell.length_c   1.000
_cell.angle_alpha   90.00
_cell.angle_beta   90.00
_cell.angle_gamma   90.00
#
_symmetry.space_group_name_H-M   'P 1'
#
loop_
_entity.id
_entity.type
_entity.pdbx_description
1 polymer ?
#
loop_
_entity_poly.entity_id
_entity_poly.type
_entity_poly.pdbx_seq_one_letter_code
_entity_poly.pdbx_strand_id
1 'polypeptide(L)'
;MCIRDRIKFFEQQHTYEYMFGFEESYGFLSSTFVRDKDGVNASLLIAEVACACAAQGITLYDYVQSIFREYGYFVEKVVSKTLPGKDGLTRMKEIMKDLRENPPKELCGMKVTAVRDYLKGTRTADGKVEPTGLPKSDVLYFELEKGNWVCVRPSGTEPKIKLYVNTNASDKADAEKLNADLRVASEALLD
;
A
#
# COMPACT_ATOMS: atom_id res chain seq x y z
N MET A 1 -8.44 7.11 -1.66
CA MET A 1 -8.55 8.30 -2.55
C MET A 1 -7.98 7.88 -3.89
N CYS A 2 -8.73 8.02 -4.98
CA CYS A 2 -8.27 7.61 -6.31
C CYS A 2 -7.44 8.72 -7.00
N ILE A 3 -6.77 8.37 -8.11
CA ILE A 3 -5.96 9.30 -8.91
C ILE A 3 -6.79 10.54 -9.29
N ARG A 4 -8.03 10.34 -9.77
CA ARG A 4 -8.95 11.42 -10.14
C ARG A 4 -9.16 12.46 -9.04
N ASP A 5 -9.40 12.01 -7.81
CA ASP A 5 -9.66 12.89 -6.68
C ASP A 5 -8.43 13.72 -6.31
N ARG A 6 -7.22 13.13 -6.44
CA ARG A 6 -5.97 13.84 -6.17
C ARG A 6 -5.66 14.88 -7.21
N ILE A 7 -5.82 14.58 -8.49
CA ILE A 7 -5.64 15.57 -9.57
C ILE A 7 -6.56 16.77 -9.33
N LYS A 8 -7.86 16.51 -9.13
CA LYS A 8 -8.85 17.57 -8.86
C LYS A 8 -8.49 18.39 -7.62
N PHE A 9 -8.06 17.74 -6.54
CA PHE A 9 -7.66 18.42 -5.32
C PHE A 9 -6.48 19.36 -5.56
N PHE A 10 -5.41 18.90 -6.21
CA PHE A 10 -4.23 19.73 -6.47
C PHE A 10 -4.48 20.87 -7.43
N GLU A 11 -5.30 20.65 -8.46
CA GLU A 11 -5.74 21.73 -9.36
C GLU A 11 -6.53 22.83 -8.62
N GLN A 12 -7.40 22.45 -7.70
CA GLN A 12 -8.19 23.41 -6.91
C GLN A 12 -7.35 24.19 -5.89
N GLN A 13 -6.35 23.54 -5.31
CA GLN A 13 -5.51 24.16 -4.28
C GLN A 13 -4.30 24.92 -4.86
N HIS A 14 -3.95 24.68 -6.12
CA HIS A 14 -2.73 25.22 -6.77
C HIS A 14 -1.45 25.00 -5.95
N THR A 15 -1.38 23.90 -5.19
CA THR A 15 -0.27 23.63 -4.25
C THR A 15 0.80 22.73 -4.83
N TYR A 16 0.44 21.85 -5.77
CA TYR A 16 1.35 20.88 -6.36
C TYR A 16 1.03 20.66 -7.84
N GLU A 17 2.06 20.35 -8.62
CA GLU A 17 1.93 19.88 -9.99
C GLU A 17 1.82 18.34 -9.99
N TYR A 18 0.86 17.81 -10.76
CA TYR A 18 0.70 16.37 -10.92
C TYR A 18 1.75 15.84 -11.90
N MET A 19 2.63 14.97 -11.43
CA MET A 19 3.68 14.35 -12.24
C MET A 19 3.32 12.93 -12.67
N PHE A 20 2.87 12.09 -11.71
CA PHE A 20 2.61 10.69 -11.96
C PHE A 20 1.71 10.11 -10.86
N GLY A 21 0.88 9.13 -11.22
CA GLY A 21 0.07 8.34 -10.29
C GLY A 21 -0.04 6.90 -10.72
N PHE A 22 -0.17 6.01 -9.76
CA PHE A 22 -0.35 4.58 -10.03
C PHE A 22 -1.23 3.92 -8.97
N GLU A 23 -1.74 2.76 -9.30
CA GLU A 23 -2.47 1.88 -8.40
C GLU A 23 -1.83 0.50 -8.41
N GLU A 24 -1.98 -0.27 -7.32
CA GLU A 24 -1.44 -1.64 -7.21
C GLU A 24 -2.05 -2.60 -8.23
N SER A 25 -3.21 -2.24 -8.77
CA SER A 25 -3.95 -3.01 -9.77
C SER A 25 -3.58 -2.66 -11.22
N TYR A 26 -2.31 -2.34 -11.46
CA TYR A 26 -1.74 -2.08 -12.80
C TYR A 26 -2.33 -0.85 -13.50
N GLY A 27 -2.74 0.16 -12.75
CA GLY A 27 -3.24 1.41 -13.27
C GLY A 27 -2.19 2.51 -13.17
N PHE A 28 -1.86 3.17 -14.28
CA PHE A 28 -0.84 4.23 -14.35
C PHE A 28 -1.40 5.46 -15.06
N LEU A 29 -0.92 6.65 -14.67
CA LEU A 29 -1.24 7.91 -15.30
C LEU A 29 -0.07 8.89 -15.13
N SER A 30 0.47 9.41 -16.24
CA SER A 30 1.58 10.38 -16.22
C SER A 30 1.17 11.79 -16.66
N SER A 31 -0.13 12.07 -16.75
CA SER A 31 -0.63 13.37 -17.23
C SER A 31 -2.00 13.68 -16.63
N THR A 32 -2.52 14.88 -16.88
CA THR A 32 -3.82 15.35 -16.37
C THR A 32 -4.90 15.45 -17.46
N PHE A 33 -4.59 15.15 -18.73
CA PHE A 33 -5.56 15.25 -19.82
C PHE A 33 -6.66 14.17 -19.76
N VAL A 34 -6.39 13.03 -19.13
CA VAL A 34 -7.39 12.07 -18.67
C VAL A 34 -7.43 12.03 -17.14
N ARG A 35 -8.54 11.55 -16.56
CA ARG A 35 -8.78 11.61 -15.12
C ARG A 35 -8.75 10.24 -14.44
N ASP A 36 -8.32 9.24 -15.16
CA ASP A 36 -8.18 7.85 -14.68
C ASP A 36 -6.98 7.20 -15.37
N LYS A 37 -6.70 5.96 -15.04
CA LYS A 37 -5.61 5.17 -15.59
C LYS A 37 -5.62 5.19 -17.12
N ASP A 38 -4.46 5.41 -17.71
CA ASP A 38 -4.26 5.47 -19.16
C ASP A 38 -3.15 4.50 -19.59
N GLY A 39 -3.56 3.35 -20.09
CA GLY A 39 -2.63 2.33 -20.56
C GLY A 39 -1.86 2.74 -21.81
N VAL A 40 -2.41 3.59 -22.67
CA VAL A 40 -1.74 4.08 -23.89
C VAL A 40 -0.61 5.03 -23.50
N ASN A 41 -0.90 6.00 -22.63
CA ASN A 41 0.09 6.92 -22.08
C ASN A 41 1.21 6.18 -21.32
N ALA A 42 0.84 5.21 -20.48
CA ALA A 42 1.80 4.39 -19.75
C ALA A 42 2.68 3.55 -20.69
N SER A 43 2.14 3.03 -21.79
CA SER A 43 2.91 2.27 -22.79
C SER A 43 3.91 3.17 -23.53
N LEU A 44 3.53 4.38 -23.86
CA LEU A 44 4.46 5.36 -24.45
C LEU A 44 5.58 5.70 -23.49
N LEU A 45 5.25 6.01 -22.24
CA LEU A 45 6.23 6.36 -21.21
C LEU A 45 7.26 5.24 -20.99
N ILE A 46 6.82 3.99 -20.87
CA ILE A 46 7.77 2.87 -20.67
C ILE A 46 8.64 2.62 -21.92
N ALA A 47 8.12 2.88 -23.11
CA ALA A 47 8.92 2.80 -24.35
C ALA A 47 10.00 3.90 -24.36
N GLU A 48 9.70 5.13 -23.96
CA GLU A 48 10.66 6.21 -23.81
C GLU A 48 11.76 5.88 -22.78
N VAL A 49 11.37 5.32 -21.62
CA VAL A 49 12.32 4.84 -20.61
C VAL A 49 13.21 3.74 -21.17
N ALA A 50 12.66 2.80 -21.93
CA ALA A 50 13.44 1.73 -22.58
C ALA A 50 14.45 2.29 -23.60
N CYS A 51 14.05 3.28 -24.41
CA CYS A 51 14.97 3.97 -25.32
C CYS A 51 16.09 4.71 -24.57
N ALA A 52 15.77 5.38 -23.50
CA ALA A 52 16.76 6.08 -22.66
C ALA A 52 17.76 5.09 -22.01
N CYS A 53 17.29 3.93 -21.56
CA CYS A 53 18.14 2.85 -21.05
C CYS A 53 19.05 2.30 -22.17
N ALA A 54 18.49 2.02 -23.33
CA ALA A 54 19.26 1.51 -24.49
C ALA A 54 20.35 2.49 -24.95
N ALA A 55 20.06 3.79 -24.92
CA ALA A 55 21.07 4.84 -25.22
C ALA A 55 22.24 4.85 -24.23
N GLN A 56 22.04 4.36 -23.01
CA GLN A 56 23.05 4.20 -21.97
C GLN A 56 23.70 2.80 -21.97
N GLY A 57 23.29 1.90 -22.87
CA GLY A 57 23.79 0.53 -22.94
C GLY A 57 23.31 -0.38 -21.81
N ILE A 58 22.19 -0.05 -21.16
CA ILE A 58 21.60 -0.83 -20.07
C ILE A 58 20.20 -1.29 -20.44
N THR A 59 19.73 -2.33 -19.77
CA THR A 59 18.35 -2.82 -19.91
C THR A 59 17.41 -2.14 -18.89
N LEU A 60 16.09 -2.24 -19.10
CA LEU A 60 15.09 -1.84 -18.08
C LEU A 60 15.31 -2.60 -16.76
N TYR A 61 15.73 -3.86 -16.84
CA TYR A 61 16.04 -4.66 -15.65
C TYR A 61 17.21 -4.06 -14.87
N ASP A 62 18.30 -3.71 -15.56
CA ASP A 62 19.47 -3.08 -14.93
C ASP A 62 19.10 -1.75 -14.28
N TYR A 63 18.25 -0.97 -14.95
CA TYR A 63 17.74 0.29 -14.42
C TYR A 63 16.94 0.08 -13.13
N VAL A 64 15.99 -0.87 -13.11
CA VAL A 64 15.24 -1.20 -11.89
C VAL A 64 16.17 -1.70 -10.78
N GLN A 65 17.19 -2.53 -11.11
CA GLN A 65 18.17 -2.96 -10.12
C GLN A 65 19.01 -1.79 -9.57
N SER A 66 19.28 -0.74 -10.37
CA SER A 66 19.94 0.45 -9.87
C SER A 66 19.08 1.22 -8.86
N ILE A 67 17.77 1.32 -9.11
CA ILE A 67 16.82 1.93 -8.18
C ILE A 67 16.79 1.16 -6.85
N PHE A 68 16.72 -0.17 -6.91
CA PHE A 68 16.76 -0.99 -5.69
C PHE A 68 18.07 -0.83 -4.92
N ARG A 69 19.22 -0.72 -5.59
CA ARG A 69 20.50 -0.48 -4.91
C ARG A 69 20.57 0.90 -4.26
N GLU A 70 19.94 1.89 -4.84
CA GLU A 70 19.95 3.26 -4.33
C GLU A 70 18.96 3.47 -3.16
N TYR A 71 17.74 2.94 -3.30
CA TYR A 71 16.64 3.21 -2.35
C TYR A 71 16.30 2.04 -1.43
N GLY A 72 16.88 0.85 -1.64
CA GLY A 72 16.56 -0.37 -0.94
C GLY A 72 15.59 -1.27 -1.72
N TYR A 73 15.49 -2.52 -1.28
CA TYR A 73 14.63 -3.53 -1.88
C TYR A 73 13.26 -3.53 -1.18
N PHE A 74 12.24 -3.11 -1.89
CA PHE A 74 10.85 -3.13 -1.43
C PHE A 74 10.14 -4.37 -1.96
N VAL A 75 9.47 -5.09 -1.09
CA VAL A 75 8.64 -6.26 -1.43
C VAL A 75 7.23 -6.03 -0.95
N GLU A 76 6.30 -6.01 -1.89
CA GLU A 76 4.87 -5.86 -1.62
C GLU A 76 4.13 -7.14 -1.99
N LYS A 77 3.26 -7.59 -1.10
CA LYS A 77 2.37 -8.74 -1.33
C LYS A 77 0.97 -8.44 -0.82
N VAL A 78 0.00 -8.94 -1.57
CA VAL A 78 -1.40 -8.89 -1.19
C VAL A 78 -1.87 -10.31 -0.89
N VAL A 79 -2.46 -10.50 0.28
CA VAL A 79 -3.13 -11.73 0.69
C VAL A 79 -4.62 -11.48 0.75
N SER A 80 -5.42 -12.40 0.26
CA SER A 80 -6.88 -12.35 0.33
C SER A 80 -7.38 -13.55 1.12
N LYS A 81 -8.00 -13.30 2.30
CA LYS A 81 -8.65 -14.32 3.10
C LYS A 81 -10.16 -14.25 2.89
N THR A 82 -10.74 -15.28 2.33
CA THR A 82 -12.19 -15.43 2.21
C THR A 82 -12.72 -16.09 3.48
N LEU A 83 -13.79 -15.53 4.04
CA LEU A 83 -14.47 -16.03 5.23
C LEU A 83 -15.76 -16.74 4.77
N PRO A 84 -15.76 -18.08 4.61
CA PRO A 84 -16.89 -18.80 4.04
C PRO A 84 -18.08 -18.86 5.01
N GLY A 85 -19.26 -19.10 4.45
CA GLY A 85 -20.49 -19.33 5.21
C GLY A 85 -21.37 -18.09 5.35
N LYS A 86 -22.56 -18.31 5.93
CA LYS A 86 -23.57 -17.25 6.12
C LYS A 86 -23.08 -16.13 7.05
N ASP A 87 -22.19 -16.46 7.98
CA ASP A 87 -21.69 -15.55 9.00
C ASP A 87 -20.39 -14.84 8.59
N GLY A 88 -19.88 -15.09 7.37
CA GLY A 88 -18.62 -14.54 6.89
C GLY A 88 -18.54 -13.02 6.97
N LEU A 89 -19.62 -12.31 6.64
CA LEU A 89 -19.70 -10.85 6.76
C LEU A 89 -19.70 -10.39 8.23
N THR A 90 -20.35 -11.12 9.11
CA THR A 90 -20.36 -10.83 10.56
C THR A 90 -18.97 -11.04 11.13
N ARG A 91 -18.35 -12.17 10.83
CA ARG A 91 -16.98 -12.47 11.26
C ARG A 91 -15.97 -11.42 10.76
N MET A 92 -16.10 -10.96 9.52
CA MET A 92 -15.27 -9.89 8.97
C MET A 92 -15.37 -8.59 9.78
N LYS A 93 -16.59 -8.20 10.17
CA LYS A 93 -16.83 -7.02 11.01
C LYS A 93 -16.26 -7.18 12.42
N GLU A 94 -16.37 -8.37 13.00
CA GLU A 94 -15.81 -8.69 14.31
C GLU A 94 -14.28 -8.60 14.29
N ILE A 95 -13.61 -9.18 13.30
CA ILE A 95 -12.16 -9.07 13.12
C ILE A 95 -11.72 -7.60 13.00
N MET A 96 -12.38 -6.82 12.15
CA MET A 96 -12.05 -5.40 11.99
C MET A 96 -12.33 -4.58 13.25
N LYS A 97 -13.34 -4.95 14.02
CA LYS A 97 -13.63 -4.32 15.31
C LYS A 97 -12.54 -4.64 16.33
N ASP A 98 -12.19 -5.92 16.47
CA ASP A 98 -11.17 -6.35 17.42
C ASP A 98 -9.81 -5.71 17.12
N LEU A 99 -9.38 -5.70 15.86
CA LEU A 99 -8.14 -5.03 15.44
C LEU A 99 -8.13 -3.52 15.73
N ARG A 100 -9.30 -2.86 15.79
CA ARG A 100 -9.41 -1.45 16.18
C ARG A 100 -9.36 -1.24 17.67
N GLU A 101 -9.96 -2.13 18.43
CA GLU A 101 -10.00 -2.06 19.90
C GLU A 101 -8.69 -2.54 20.51
N ASN A 102 -8.09 -3.57 19.90
CA ASN A 102 -6.87 -4.24 20.35
C ASN A 102 -5.80 -4.29 19.25
N PRO A 103 -5.29 -3.14 18.78
CA PRO A 103 -4.29 -3.16 17.71
C PRO A 103 -3.02 -3.89 18.17
N PRO A 104 -2.38 -4.66 17.28
CA PRO A 104 -1.14 -5.34 17.61
C PRO A 104 -0.07 -4.33 18.00
N LYS A 105 0.72 -4.65 19.03
CA LYS A 105 1.86 -3.82 19.45
C LYS A 105 3.14 -4.15 18.72
N GLU A 106 3.19 -5.36 18.19
CA GLU A 106 4.33 -5.92 17.48
C GLU A 106 3.83 -6.91 16.41
N LEU A 107 4.51 -6.97 15.28
CA LEU A 107 4.31 -7.95 14.23
C LEU A 107 5.67 -8.46 13.74
N CYS A 108 5.88 -9.77 13.75
CA CYS A 108 7.13 -10.38 13.29
C CYS A 108 8.39 -9.77 13.94
N GLY A 109 8.36 -9.53 15.26
CA GLY A 109 9.48 -8.94 16.00
C GLY A 109 9.67 -7.42 15.77
N MET A 110 8.83 -6.78 14.96
CA MET A 110 8.87 -5.34 14.70
C MET A 110 7.78 -4.62 15.49
N LYS A 111 8.16 -3.56 16.20
CA LYS A 111 7.22 -2.72 16.92
C LYS A 111 6.28 -2.01 15.95
N VAL A 112 4.98 -1.94 16.29
CA VAL A 112 4.03 -1.05 15.64
C VAL A 112 4.26 0.35 16.15
N THR A 113 4.74 1.24 15.29
CA THR A 113 5.10 2.62 15.64
C THR A 113 3.92 3.58 15.53
N ALA A 114 2.96 3.27 14.68
CA ALA A 114 1.71 4.01 14.59
C ALA A 114 0.57 3.15 14.01
N VAL A 115 -0.66 3.52 14.35
CA VAL A 115 -1.88 2.95 13.80
C VAL A 115 -2.69 4.04 13.12
N ARG A 116 -3.02 3.85 11.83
CA ARG A 116 -3.99 4.70 11.13
C ARG A 116 -5.32 3.96 11.05
N ASP A 117 -6.34 4.53 11.63
CA ASP A 117 -7.73 4.09 11.50
C ASP A 117 -8.47 5.07 10.56
N TYR A 118 -8.59 4.68 9.29
CA TYR A 118 -9.25 5.53 8.31
C TYR A 118 -10.76 5.62 8.50
N LEU A 119 -11.38 4.70 9.25
CA LEU A 119 -12.81 4.81 9.60
C LEU A 119 -13.02 5.92 10.63
N LYS A 120 -12.14 6.02 11.63
CA LYS A 120 -12.13 7.13 12.60
C LYS A 120 -11.53 8.40 12.01
N GLY A 121 -10.68 8.27 11.00
CA GLY A 121 -9.93 9.39 10.40
C GLY A 121 -8.75 9.82 11.26
N THR A 122 -8.14 8.89 12.02
CA THR A 122 -7.08 9.18 13.00
C THR A 122 -5.79 8.40 12.70
N ARG A 123 -4.66 9.00 13.07
CA ARG A 123 -3.36 8.36 13.22
C ARG A 123 -2.92 8.48 14.67
N THR A 124 -2.64 7.34 15.30
CA THR A 124 -2.16 7.28 16.69
C THR A 124 -0.71 6.82 16.70
N ALA A 125 0.19 7.61 17.26
CA ALA A 125 1.61 7.29 17.43
C ALA A 125 2.08 7.79 18.79
N ASP A 126 2.77 6.98 19.56
CA ASP A 126 3.31 7.32 20.89
C ASP A 126 2.27 8.01 21.81
N GLY A 127 1.04 7.54 21.78
CA GLY A 127 -0.08 8.06 22.58
C GLY A 127 -0.68 9.37 22.05
N LYS A 128 -0.15 9.96 20.99
CA LYS A 128 -0.71 11.15 20.34
C LYS A 128 -1.67 10.73 19.21
N VAL A 129 -2.80 11.41 19.14
CA VAL A 129 -3.81 11.20 18.11
C VAL A 129 -3.88 12.41 17.19
N GLU A 130 -3.71 12.21 15.92
CA GLU A 130 -3.74 13.24 14.88
C GLU A 130 -4.79 12.88 13.81
N PRO A 131 -5.45 13.85 13.17
CA PRO A 131 -6.35 13.57 12.07
C PRO A 131 -5.57 13.15 10.81
N THR A 132 -6.08 12.18 10.06
CA THR A 132 -5.47 11.77 8.78
C THR A 132 -5.71 12.78 7.65
N GLY A 133 -6.73 13.62 7.75
CA GLY A 133 -7.14 14.53 6.68
C GLY A 133 -7.68 13.83 5.43
N LEU A 134 -8.00 12.54 5.51
CA LEU A 134 -8.44 11.72 4.39
C LEU A 134 -9.91 11.31 4.54
N PRO A 135 -10.60 10.99 3.42
CA PRO A 135 -11.95 10.46 3.45
C PRO A 135 -12.04 9.19 4.29
N LYS A 136 -13.17 9.02 4.98
CA LYS A 136 -13.42 7.83 5.80
C LYS A 136 -13.50 6.56 4.94
N SER A 137 -12.84 5.52 5.38
CA SER A 137 -12.84 4.20 4.76
C SER A 137 -12.60 3.13 5.82
N ASP A 138 -13.20 1.95 5.67
CA ASP A 138 -12.97 0.84 6.59
C ASP A 138 -11.62 0.19 6.30
N VAL A 139 -10.54 0.84 6.74
CA VAL A 139 -9.15 0.42 6.55
C VAL A 139 -8.38 0.68 7.83
N LEU A 140 -7.55 -0.28 8.21
CA LEU A 140 -6.54 -0.16 9.25
C LEU A 140 -5.15 -0.27 8.63
N TYR A 141 -4.23 0.57 9.09
CA TYR A 141 -2.86 0.59 8.60
C TYR A 141 -1.90 0.65 9.79
N PHE A 142 -1.08 -0.35 9.92
CA PHE A 142 -0.08 -0.50 10.98
C PHE A 142 1.29 -0.10 10.42
N GLU A 143 1.82 1.03 10.90
CA GLU A 143 3.19 1.43 10.60
C GLU A 143 4.14 0.64 11.50
N LEU A 144 5.13 0.02 10.92
CA LEU A 144 6.14 -0.77 11.60
C LEU A 144 7.50 -0.06 11.55
N GLU A 145 8.42 -0.53 12.36
CA GLU A 145 9.80 -0.06 12.33
C GLU A 145 10.42 -0.16 10.93
N LYS A 146 11.39 0.69 10.65
CA LYS A 146 12.16 0.73 9.39
C LYS A 146 11.31 0.94 8.13
N GLY A 147 10.12 1.58 8.27
CA GLY A 147 9.25 1.86 7.13
C GLY A 147 8.49 0.67 6.56
N ASN A 148 8.48 -0.47 7.26
CA ASN A 148 7.61 -1.59 6.95
C ASN A 148 6.17 -1.27 7.36
N TRP A 149 5.19 -1.95 6.76
CA TRP A 149 3.81 -1.74 7.15
C TRP A 149 2.89 -2.89 6.73
N VAL A 150 1.76 -2.97 7.43
CA VAL A 150 0.65 -3.87 7.10
C VAL A 150 -0.64 -3.06 7.01
N CYS A 151 -1.42 -3.29 5.97
CA CYS A 151 -2.72 -2.66 5.80
C CYS A 151 -3.81 -3.74 5.71
N VAL A 152 -4.88 -3.57 6.48
CA VAL A 152 -6.02 -4.49 6.54
C VAL A 152 -7.24 -3.78 5.96
N ARG A 153 -7.84 -4.38 4.93
CA ARG A 153 -9.00 -3.83 4.24
C ARG A 153 -10.06 -4.89 3.98
N PRO A 154 -11.25 -4.79 4.56
CA PRO A 154 -12.37 -5.65 4.23
C PRO A 154 -12.93 -5.30 2.86
N SER A 155 -13.49 -6.29 2.15
CA SER A 155 -14.29 -6.05 0.95
C SER A 155 -15.64 -5.45 1.32
N GLY A 156 -16.13 -4.50 0.51
CA GLY A 156 -17.47 -3.93 0.70
C GLY A 156 -18.62 -4.83 0.23
N THR A 157 -18.33 -5.84 -0.59
CA THR A 157 -19.36 -6.65 -1.27
C THR A 157 -19.23 -8.14 -1.03
N GLU A 158 -18.10 -8.63 -0.58
CA GLU A 158 -17.78 -10.04 -0.38
C GLU A 158 -17.25 -10.28 1.03
N PRO A 159 -17.47 -11.46 1.63
CA PRO A 159 -16.89 -11.83 2.93
C PRO A 159 -15.39 -12.14 2.76
N LYS A 160 -14.60 -11.12 2.49
CA LYS A 160 -13.19 -11.21 2.19
C LYS A 160 -12.42 -10.07 2.84
N ILE A 161 -11.31 -10.37 3.46
CA ILE A 161 -10.35 -9.38 3.96
C ILE A 161 -9.08 -9.46 3.12
N LYS A 162 -8.56 -8.31 2.70
CA LYS A 162 -7.26 -8.17 2.06
C LYS A 162 -6.25 -7.65 3.06
N LEU A 163 -5.09 -8.28 3.07
CA LEU A 163 -3.88 -7.80 3.74
C LEU A 163 -2.90 -7.34 2.68
N TYR A 164 -2.43 -6.13 2.82
CA TYR A 164 -1.32 -5.59 2.04
C TYR A 164 -0.11 -5.55 2.96
N VAL A 165 0.95 -6.23 2.58
CA VAL A 165 2.17 -6.36 3.39
C VAL A 165 3.32 -5.79 2.60
N ASN A 166 3.95 -4.76 3.15
CA ASN A 166 5.14 -4.14 2.57
C ASN A 166 6.34 -4.32 3.51
N THR A 167 7.45 -4.71 2.92
CA THR A 167 8.74 -4.79 3.61
C THR A 167 9.84 -4.18 2.77
N ASN A 168 10.86 -3.67 3.44
CA ASN A 168 12.06 -3.18 2.79
C ASN A 168 13.31 -3.62 3.55
N ALA A 169 14.38 -3.85 2.82
CA ALA A 169 15.71 -4.13 3.34
C ALA A 169 16.78 -3.66 2.35
N SER A 170 18.02 -3.63 2.78
CA SER A 170 19.17 -3.31 1.92
C SER A 170 19.53 -4.44 0.94
N ASP A 171 19.08 -5.66 1.23
CA ASP A 171 19.27 -6.85 0.41
C ASP A 171 17.94 -7.47 -0.01
N LYS A 172 17.89 -8.02 -1.23
CA LYS A 172 16.67 -8.60 -1.81
C LYS A 172 16.18 -9.82 -1.04
N ALA A 173 17.10 -10.73 -0.69
CA ALA A 173 16.74 -11.97 -0.01
C ALA A 173 16.21 -11.68 1.40
N ASP A 174 16.79 -10.72 2.10
CA ASP A 174 16.33 -10.27 3.40
C ASP A 174 14.94 -9.62 3.31
N ALA A 175 14.70 -8.78 2.29
CA ALA A 175 13.39 -8.16 2.07
C ALA A 175 12.30 -9.22 1.77
N GLU A 176 12.60 -10.20 0.91
CA GLU A 176 11.69 -11.30 0.57
C GLU A 176 11.41 -12.20 1.78
N LYS A 177 12.44 -12.56 2.56
CA LYS A 177 12.29 -13.36 3.77
C LYS A 177 11.43 -12.61 4.79
N LEU A 178 11.77 -11.35 5.08
CA LEU A 178 11.01 -10.52 6.01
C LEU A 178 9.54 -10.40 5.57
N ASN A 179 9.28 -10.25 4.26
CA ASN A 179 7.92 -10.20 3.73
C ASN A 179 7.16 -11.52 3.96
N ALA A 180 7.82 -12.66 3.74
CA ALA A 180 7.21 -13.96 3.98
C ALA A 180 6.84 -14.14 5.47
N ASP A 181 7.76 -13.80 6.38
CA ASP A 181 7.55 -13.92 7.81
C ASP A 181 6.46 -12.95 8.32
N LEU A 182 6.50 -11.68 7.87
CA LEU A 182 5.50 -10.66 8.23
C LEU A 182 4.11 -11.03 7.69
N ARG A 183 4.04 -11.63 6.51
CA ARG A 183 2.78 -12.10 5.93
C ARG A 183 2.13 -13.18 6.80
N VAL A 184 2.89 -14.18 7.24
CA VAL A 184 2.39 -15.23 8.14
C VAL A 184 1.89 -14.63 9.46
N ALA A 185 2.67 -13.73 10.06
CA ALA A 185 2.26 -13.05 11.29
C ALA A 185 1.00 -12.19 11.11
N SER A 186 0.83 -11.57 9.92
CA SER A 186 -0.34 -10.75 9.62
C SER A 186 -1.59 -11.58 9.31
N GLU A 187 -1.44 -12.75 8.69
CA GLU A 187 -2.55 -13.67 8.44
C GLU A 187 -3.15 -14.19 9.76
N ALA A 188 -2.32 -14.41 10.78
CA ALA A 188 -2.77 -14.81 12.11
C ALA A 188 -3.65 -13.76 12.81
N LEU A 189 -3.58 -12.49 12.40
CA LEU A 189 -4.49 -11.44 12.89
C LEU A 189 -5.95 -11.63 12.44
N LEU A 190 -6.19 -12.48 11.46
CA LEU A 190 -7.51 -12.72 10.87
C LEU A 190 -8.15 -14.02 11.36
N ASP A 191 -7.52 -14.72 12.27
CA ASP A 191 -8.05 -15.95 12.91
C ASP A 191 -8.84 -15.62 14.16
#